data_a1e68dc52b2a51453fc5bde455063b05
#
_entry.id   a1e68dc52b2a51453fc5bde455063b05
#
_cell.length_a   1.000
_cell.length_b   1.000
_cell.length_c   1.000
_cell.angle_alpha   90.00
_cell.angle_beta   90.00
_cell.angle_gamma   90.00
#
_symmetry.space_group_name_H-M   'P 1'
#
loop_
_entity.id
_entity.type
_entity.pdbx_description
1 polymer ?
#
loop_
_entity_poly.entity_id
_entity_poly.type
_entity_poly.pdbx_seq_one_letter_code
_entity_poly.pdbx_strand_id
1 'polypeptide(L)'
;MHAPLVLKAGPVALKHIQQHGLRSDDIEVLVGASGGPKWFCLFGLDQYLAAEFFQGRQKPLQLLGSSAGAWRFGCYAQADPAAASRRFCDAYRTLCYAKDATIAEITATSATVMDAVFPTLDHLQQVIDNPVFRLNFIVARSRKLNSGKGKAAQIGALTLTAAANLVSRKTLGLFYQRYLFQHPSSSNSALTNEAAFADVKDLPTQRVSLTVDNLKPALLASGAIPLVIAPVRHIPGAGFGHFVDGGITDYHFDWPFSAKGLVLYPHFYPHLTPGWFDKSLRWRRAKAKNLHNVVLVCPSETWVKSLPFGKIPDRTDFSTMSDEARMAYWLEVTERSFELAAALKSGNYRLLPW
;
A
#
# COMPACT_ATOMS: atom_id res chain seq x y z
N MET A 1 -28.61 10.62 -9.27
CA MET A 1 -27.86 9.65 -8.45
C MET A 1 -26.47 10.22 -8.18
N HIS A 2 -25.95 10.10 -6.96
CA HIS A 2 -24.60 10.59 -6.65
C HIS A 2 -23.57 9.56 -7.15
N ALA A 3 -22.53 10.04 -7.86
CA ALA A 3 -21.46 9.17 -8.33
C ALA A 3 -20.78 8.43 -7.16
N PRO A 4 -20.59 7.09 -7.23
CA PRO A 4 -20.01 6.33 -6.13
C PRO A 4 -18.50 6.58 -5.99
N LEU A 5 -17.86 7.15 -7.00
CA LEU A 5 -16.43 7.35 -7.08
C LEU A 5 -16.07 8.84 -7.20
N VAL A 6 -14.95 9.22 -6.60
CA VAL A 6 -14.35 10.56 -6.70
C VAL A 6 -12.91 10.43 -7.17
N LEU A 7 -12.56 11.23 -8.17
CA LEU A 7 -11.18 11.45 -8.61
C LEU A 7 -10.75 12.84 -8.14
N LYS A 8 -9.75 12.92 -7.26
CA LYS A 8 -9.11 14.18 -6.87
C LYS A 8 -7.78 14.29 -7.60
N ALA A 9 -7.63 15.32 -8.40
CA ALA A 9 -6.49 15.46 -9.28
C ALA A 9 -5.69 16.74 -8.98
N GLY A 10 -4.38 16.62 -8.94
CA GLY A 10 -3.48 17.76 -8.91
C GLY A 10 -3.59 18.58 -10.21
N PRO A 11 -3.08 19.82 -10.24
CA PRO A 11 -3.38 20.75 -11.33
C PRO A 11 -2.96 20.23 -12.71
N VAL A 12 -1.83 19.54 -12.83
CA VAL A 12 -1.37 18.94 -14.10
C VAL A 12 -2.26 17.77 -14.49
N ALA A 13 -2.55 16.88 -13.53
CA ALA A 13 -3.40 15.72 -13.75
C ALA A 13 -4.85 16.13 -14.11
N LEU A 14 -5.39 17.14 -13.42
CA LEU A 14 -6.74 17.66 -13.66
C LEU A 14 -6.89 18.17 -15.10
N LYS A 15 -5.96 19.02 -15.55
CA LYS A 15 -5.94 19.55 -16.91
C LYS A 15 -5.84 18.42 -17.94
N HIS A 16 -4.97 17.45 -17.70
CA HIS A 16 -4.78 16.31 -18.59
C HIS A 16 -6.06 15.48 -18.73
N ILE A 17 -6.70 15.12 -17.60
CA ILE A 17 -7.94 14.32 -17.62
C ILE A 17 -9.10 15.08 -18.28
N GLN A 18 -9.21 16.38 -18.06
CA GLN A 18 -10.25 17.20 -18.72
C GLN A 18 -10.10 17.23 -20.26
N GLN A 19 -8.85 17.19 -20.74
CA GLN A 19 -8.57 17.26 -22.18
C GLN A 19 -8.59 15.89 -22.88
N HIS A 20 -8.12 14.83 -22.19
CA HIS A 20 -7.82 13.54 -22.83
C HIS A 20 -8.53 12.35 -22.18
N GLY A 21 -9.22 12.57 -21.05
CA GLY A 21 -9.72 11.48 -20.21
C GLY A 21 -8.60 10.79 -19.41
N LEU A 22 -8.96 9.77 -18.65
CA LEU A 22 -8.01 8.93 -17.93
C LEU A 22 -7.69 7.69 -18.79
N ARG A 23 -6.45 7.58 -19.25
CA ARG A 23 -6.02 6.49 -20.15
C ARG A 23 -4.87 5.71 -19.50
N SER A 24 -4.82 4.40 -19.74
CA SER A 24 -3.80 3.51 -19.17
C SER A 24 -2.37 3.93 -19.55
N ASP A 25 -2.15 4.35 -20.79
CA ASP A 25 -0.83 4.72 -21.32
C ASP A 25 -0.25 6.01 -20.74
N ASP A 26 -1.10 6.86 -20.16
CA ASP A 26 -0.69 8.10 -19.52
C ASP A 26 -0.20 7.88 -18.08
N ILE A 27 -0.48 6.69 -17.50
CA ILE A 27 -0.07 6.35 -16.13
C ILE A 27 1.35 5.78 -16.13
N GLU A 28 2.24 6.38 -15.35
CA GLU A 28 3.62 5.88 -15.16
C GLU A 28 3.83 5.26 -13.79
N VAL A 29 3.05 5.66 -12.80
CA VAL A 29 3.14 5.14 -11.42
C VAL A 29 1.75 4.77 -10.92
N LEU A 30 1.64 3.60 -10.30
CA LEU A 30 0.48 3.18 -9.52
C LEU A 30 0.87 3.10 -8.05
N VAL A 31 0.11 3.77 -7.17
CA VAL A 31 0.45 3.89 -5.74
C VAL A 31 -0.54 3.13 -4.88
N GLY A 32 -0.02 2.35 -3.91
CA GLY A 32 -0.79 1.54 -2.96
C GLY A 32 -0.50 1.91 -1.51
N ALA A 33 -1.49 2.46 -0.82
CA ALA A 33 -1.38 2.88 0.57
C ALA A 33 -1.34 1.71 1.55
N SER A 34 -0.70 1.92 2.71
CA SER A 34 -0.93 1.13 3.92
C SER A 34 -2.36 1.34 4.40
N GLY A 35 -2.99 0.30 4.94
CA GLY A 35 -4.37 0.44 5.43
C GLY A 35 -4.96 -0.81 6.05
N GLY A 36 -4.26 -1.96 5.94
CA GLY A 36 -4.82 -3.24 6.36
C GLY A 36 -6.14 -3.52 5.66
N PRO A 37 -7.21 -3.96 6.36
CA PRO A 37 -8.47 -4.36 5.74
C PRO A 37 -9.19 -3.27 4.93
N LYS A 38 -8.80 -2.01 5.07
CA LYS A 38 -9.40 -0.90 4.29
C LYS A 38 -9.35 -1.14 2.79
N TRP A 39 -8.37 -1.90 2.32
CA TRP A 39 -8.19 -2.19 0.90
C TRP A 39 -9.33 -3.02 0.30
N PHE A 40 -10.15 -3.74 1.09
CA PHE A 40 -11.29 -4.50 0.56
C PHE A 40 -12.24 -3.63 -0.26
N CYS A 41 -12.42 -2.35 0.11
CA CYS A 41 -13.22 -1.44 -0.70
C CYS A 41 -12.59 -1.08 -2.06
N LEU A 42 -11.32 -1.44 -2.29
CA LEU A 42 -10.61 -1.22 -3.54
C LEU A 42 -10.48 -2.49 -4.37
N PHE A 43 -10.95 -3.65 -3.88
CA PHE A 43 -10.75 -4.92 -4.53
C PHE A 43 -11.30 -4.95 -5.98
N GLY A 44 -12.52 -4.46 -6.18
CA GLY A 44 -13.11 -4.35 -7.53
C GLY A 44 -12.29 -3.45 -8.45
N LEU A 45 -11.76 -2.31 -7.93
CA LEU A 45 -10.84 -1.48 -8.70
C LEU A 45 -9.55 -2.23 -9.05
N ASP A 46 -9.00 -3.04 -8.13
CA ASP A 46 -7.81 -3.85 -8.39
C ASP A 46 -8.06 -4.86 -9.51
N GLN A 47 -9.22 -5.55 -9.47
CA GLN A 47 -9.62 -6.49 -10.53
C GLN A 47 -9.71 -5.77 -11.88
N TYR A 48 -10.40 -4.64 -11.95
CA TYR A 48 -10.56 -3.87 -13.18
C TYR A 48 -9.24 -3.31 -13.71
N LEU A 49 -8.46 -2.66 -12.84
CA LEU A 49 -7.20 -2.04 -13.26
C LEU A 49 -6.20 -3.08 -13.77
N ALA A 50 -6.05 -4.20 -13.05
CA ALA A 50 -5.05 -5.21 -13.41
C ALA A 50 -5.45 -6.02 -14.65
N ALA A 51 -6.73 -6.41 -14.78
CA ALA A 51 -7.16 -7.33 -15.81
C ALA A 51 -7.71 -6.65 -17.09
N GLU A 52 -8.22 -5.39 -16.97
CA GLU A 52 -8.84 -4.72 -18.09
C GLU A 52 -8.15 -3.39 -18.43
N PHE A 53 -8.03 -2.46 -17.46
CA PHE A 53 -7.55 -1.10 -17.74
C PHE A 53 -6.10 -1.07 -18.23
N PHE A 54 -5.23 -1.92 -17.68
CA PHE A 54 -3.85 -2.07 -18.10
C PHE A 54 -3.61 -3.27 -19.04
N GLN A 55 -4.67 -3.92 -19.52
CA GLN A 55 -4.54 -5.05 -20.44
C GLN A 55 -3.80 -4.65 -21.73
N GLY A 56 -2.87 -5.51 -22.16
CA GLY A 56 -2.08 -5.28 -23.37
C GLY A 56 -1.02 -4.19 -23.28
N ARG A 57 -0.84 -3.59 -22.09
CA ARG A 57 0.19 -2.56 -21.86
C ARG A 57 1.58 -3.13 -22.10
N GLN A 58 2.41 -2.40 -22.87
CA GLN A 58 3.81 -2.74 -23.11
C GLN A 58 4.79 -1.81 -22.36
N LYS A 59 4.34 -0.59 -22.05
CA LYS A 59 5.15 0.39 -21.33
C LYS A 59 5.29 0.00 -19.84
N PRO A 60 6.47 0.12 -19.22
CA PRO A 60 6.62 -0.10 -17.81
C PRO A 60 5.65 0.75 -16.96
N LEU A 61 5.11 0.14 -15.90
CA LEU A 61 4.32 0.78 -14.87
C LEU A 61 5.01 0.55 -13.52
N GLN A 62 5.45 1.62 -12.88
CA GLN A 62 6.05 1.52 -11.55
C GLN A 62 4.94 1.34 -10.51
N LEU A 63 4.95 0.22 -9.81
CA LEU A 63 4.06 -0.04 -8.69
C LEU A 63 4.80 0.38 -7.41
N LEU A 64 4.24 1.29 -6.61
CA LEU A 64 4.83 1.74 -5.35
C LEU A 64 3.88 1.46 -4.21
N GLY A 65 4.20 0.49 -3.35
CA GLY A 65 3.34 0.03 -2.28
C GLY A 65 3.96 0.12 -0.87
N SER A 66 3.09 0.09 0.14
CA SER A 66 3.46 -0.06 1.54
C SER A 66 2.41 -0.91 2.25
N SER A 67 2.84 -1.87 3.10
CA SER A 67 1.91 -2.75 3.84
C SER A 67 0.92 -3.45 2.91
N ALA A 68 -0.40 -3.34 3.16
CA ALA A 68 -1.43 -3.89 2.27
C ALA A 68 -1.27 -3.45 0.80
N GLY A 69 -0.81 -2.23 0.54
CA GLY A 69 -0.53 -1.75 -0.80
C GLY A 69 0.61 -2.51 -1.49
N ALA A 70 1.65 -2.88 -0.73
CA ALA A 70 2.73 -3.71 -1.24
C ALA A 70 2.23 -5.14 -1.59
N TRP A 71 1.39 -5.71 -0.75
CA TRP A 71 0.82 -7.04 -0.97
C TRP A 71 -0.12 -7.07 -2.18
N ARG A 72 -0.98 -6.06 -2.33
CA ARG A 72 -1.82 -5.89 -3.54
C ARG A 72 -0.97 -5.86 -4.81
N PHE A 73 0.11 -5.12 -4.80
CA PHE A 73 0.98 -4.98 -5.98
C PHE A 73 1.87 -6.20 -6.23
N GLY A 74 2.16 -6.99 -5.20
CA GLY A 74 2.71 -8.33 -5.39
C GLY A 74 1.76 -9.26 -6.18
N CYS A 75 0.44 -9.04 -6.09
CA CYS A 75 -0.54 -9.73 -6.94
C CYS A 75 -0.52 -9.20 -8.38
N TYR A 76 -0.47 -7.87 -8.57
CA TYR A 76 -0.45 -7.25 -9.91
C TYR A 76 0.70 -7.72 -10.78
N ALA A 77 1.85 -7.99 -10.16
CA ALA A 77 3.06 -8.36 -10.88
C ALA A 77 3.14 -9.86 -11.24
N GLN A 78 2.12 -10.67 -10.93
CA GLN A 78 2.03 -12.06 -11.35
C GLN A 78 1.44 -12.19 -12.75
N ALA A 79 1.55 -13.36 -13.38
CA ALA A 79 1.05 -13.65 -14.72
C ALA A 79 -0.48 -13.53 -14.81
N ASP A 80 -1.20 -13.91 -13.75
CA ASP A 80 -2.64 -13.70 -13.59
C ASP A 80 -2.90 -12.82 -12.36
N PRO A 81 -2.89 -11.47 -12.53
CA PRO A 81 -3.09 -10.53 -11.44
C PRO A 81 -4.46 -10.65 -10.77
N ALA A 82 -5.49 -10.98 -11.55
CA ALA A 82 -6.86 -11.10 -11.05
C ALA A 82 -7.01 -12.31 -10.12
N ALA A 83 -6.50 -13.47 -10.54
CA ALA A 83 -6.50 -14.67 -9.69
C ALA A 83 -5.62 -14.49 -8.44
N ALA A 84 -4.44 -13.85 -8.57
CA ALA A 84 -3.57 -13.56 -7.44
C ALA A 84 -4.23 -12.62 -6.42
N SER A 85 -4.89 -11.54 -6.89
CA SER A 85 -5.63 -10.62 -6.04
C SER A 85 -6.82 -11.30 -5.34
N ARG A 86 -7.49 -12.24 -6.00
CA ARG A 86 -8.55 -13.03 -5.40
C ARG A 86 -8.02 -13.96 -4.30
N ARG A 87 -6.93 -14.69 -4.54
CA ARG A 87 -6.27 -15.51 -3.51
C ARG A 87 -5.90 -14.68 -2.28
N PHE A 88 -5.35 -13.47 -2.51
CA PHE A 88 -5.05 -12.53 -1.43
C PHE A 88 -6.31 -12.11 -0.67
N CYS A 89 -7.36 -11.74 -1.38
CA CYS A 89 -8.63 -11.32 -0.79
C CYS A 89 -9.23 -12.41 0.10
N ASP A 90 -9.34 -13.62 -0.41
CA ASP A 90 -9.94 -14.73 0.30
C ASP A 90 -9.11 -15.13 1.53
N ALA A 91 -7.79 -15.25 1.38
CA ALA A 91 -6.90 -15.59 2.49
C ALA A 91 -6.91 -14.53 3.60
N TYR A 92 -6.92 -13.22 3.23
CA TYR A 92 -6.93 -12.16 4.22
C TYR A 92 -8.28 -12.00 4.91
N ARG A 93 -9.39 -12.15 4.17
CA ARG A 93 -10.76 -12.02 4.69
C ARG A 93 -11.10 -13.10 5.72
N THR A 94 -10.58 -14.32 5.52
CA THR A 94 -10.84 -15.46 6.38
C THR A 94 -9.88 -15.63 7.56
N LEU A 95 -8.94 -14.68 7.75
CA LEU A 95 -8.07 -14.67 8.93
C LEU A 95 -8.90 -14.64 10.21
N CYS A 96 -8.65 -15.59 11.11
CA CYS A 96 -9.23 -15.66 12.44
C CYS A 96 -8.11 -15.75 13.48
N TYR A 97 -8.32 -15.11 14.62
CA TYR A 97 -7.38 -15.14 15.74
C TYR A 97 -8.12 -15.45 17.03
N ALA A 98 -7.55 -16.30 17.87
CA ALA A 98 -8.05 -16.47 19.24
C ALA A 98 -7.98 -15.13 20.00
N LYS A 99 -8.87 -14.90 20.97
CA LYS A 99 -8.91 -13.67 21.75
C LYS A 99 -7.60 -13.36 22.48
N ASP A 100 -6.89 -14.41 22.88
CA ASP A 100 -5.63 -14.40 23.59
C ASP A 100 -4.43 -14.76 22.70
N ALA A 101 -4.62 -14.70 21.38
CA ALA A 101 -3.57 -15.05 20.43
C ALA A 101 -2.29 -14.27 20.69
N THR A 102 -1.19 -14.98 20.76
CA THR A 102 0.15 -14.41 20.93
C THR A 102 0.63 -13.73 19.63
N ILE A 103 1.61 -12.84 19.76
CA ILE A 103 2.29 -12.24 18.58
C ILE A 103 2.84 -13.33 17.63
N ALA A 104 3.33 -14.45 18.17
CA ALA A 104 3.88 -15.54 17.38
C ALA A 104 2.77 -16.22 16.54
N GLU A 105 1.61 -16.50 17.11
CA GLU A 105 0.46 -17.10 16.44
C GLU A 105 -0.11 -16.16 15.38
N ILE A 106 -0.28 -14.87 15.71
CA ILE A 106 -0.74 -13.85 14.72
C ILE A 106 0.26 -13.76 13.57
N THR A 107 1.56 -13.83 13.85
CA THR A 107 2.61 -13.79 12.83
C THR A 107 2.55 -15.01 11.93
N ALA A 108 2.44 -16.20 12.50
CA ALA A 108 2.34 -17.45 11.74
C ALA A 108 1.09 -17.45 10.85
N THR A 109 -0.07 -17.08 11.40
CA THR A 109 -1.33 -17.00 10.64
C THR A 109 -1.25 -15.93 9.54
N SER A 110 -0.63 -14.79 9.80
CA SER A 110 -0.44 -13.75 8.77
C SER A 110 0.49 -14.21 7.64
N ALA A 111 1.45 -15.11 7.93
CA ALA A 111 2.35 -15.66 6.92
C ALA A 111 1.60 -16.55 5.91
N THR A 112 0.53 -17.25 6.32
CA THR A 112 -0.28 -18.09 5.43
C THR A 112 -0.92 -17.32 4.29
N VAL A 113 -1.19 -16.02 4.50
CA VAL A 113 -1.69 -15.13 3.43
C VAL A 113 -0.66 -15.02 2.31
N MET A 114 0.64 -14.91 2.65
CA MET A 114 1.70 -14.87 1.63
C MET A 114 1.88 -16.22 0.95
N ASP A 115 1.62 -17.34 1.63
CA ASP A 115 1.62 -18.67 1.01
C ASP A 115 0.48 -18.81 0.00
N ALA A 116 -0.69 -18.25 0.29
CA ALA A 116 -1.81 -18.22 -0.64
C ALA A 116 -1.55 -17.30 -1.85
N VAL A 117 -0.89 -16.16 -1.63
CA VAL A 117 -0.55 -15.22 -2.72
C VAL A 117 0.54 -15.80 -3.63
N PHE A 118 1.54 -16.45 -3.06
CA PHE A 118 2.68 -17.05 -3.76
C PHE A 118 2.80 -18.55 -3.45
N PRO A 119 1.91 -19.39 -4.01
CA PRO A 119 1.88 -20.82 -3.68
C PRO A 119 3.12 -21.60 -4.15
N THR A 120 3.86 -21.10 -5.13
CA THR A 120 5.09 -21.71 -5.64
C THR A 120 6.18 -20.68 -5.88
N LEU A 121 7.43 -21.14 -6.05
CA LEU A 121 8.55 -20.27 -6.42
C LEU A 121 8.33 -19.57 -7.76
N ASP A 122 7.63 -20.20 -8.70
CA ASP A 122 7.31 -19.61 -9.99
C ASP A 122 6.50 -18.30 -9.85
N HIS A 123 5.56 -18.22 -8.90
CA HIS A 123 4.81 -16.98 -8.65
C HIS A 123 5.72 -15.84 -8.14
N LEU A 124 6.79 -16.17 -7.41
CA LEU A 124 7.80 -15.17 -7.02
C LEU A 124 8.64 -14.76 -8.22
N GLN A 125 9.05 -15.72 -9.05
CA GLN A 125 9.82 -15.46 -10.27
C GLN A 125 9.05 -14.58 -11.24
N GLN A 126 7.74 -14.82 -11.44
CA GLN A 126 6.87 -13.98 -12.27
C GLN A 126 6.92 -12.50 -11.88
N VAL A 127 6.96 -12.20 -10.56
CA VAL A 127 7.06 -10.80 -10.08
C VAL A 127 8.41 -10.17 -10.43
N ILE A 128 9.49 -10.95 -10.32
CA ILE A 128 10.84 -10.47 -10.58
C ILE A 128 11.09 -10.25 -12.08
N ASP A 129 10.50 -11.10 -12.92
CA ASP A 129 10.69 -11.08 -14.37
C ASP A 129 9.67 -10.20 -15.11
N ASN A 130 8.66 -9.64 -14.40
CA ASN A 130 7.60 -8.88 -15.05
C ASN A 130 8.13 -7.60 -15.70
N PRO A 131 8.09 -7.47 -17.04
CA PRO A 131 8.68 -6.32 -17.71
C PRO A 131 7.84 -5.05 -17.58
N VAL A 132 6.54 -5.22 -17.32
CA VAL A 132 5.54 -4.14 -17.29
C VAL A 132 5.25 -3.69 -15.86
N PHE A 133 4.77 -4.59 -15.00
CA PHE A 133 4.40 -4.27 -13.62
C PHE A 133 5.62 -4.36 -12.71
N ARG A 134 6.35 -3.26 -12.56
CA ARG A 134 7.61 -3.19 -11.80
C ARG A 134 7.33 -2.91 -10.34
N LEU A 135 7.36 -3.95 -9.51
CA LEU A 135 7.06 -3.86 -8.08
C LEU A 135 8.15 -3.11 -7.31
N ASN A 136 7.74 -2.09 -6.57
CA ASN A 136 8.57 -1.38 -5.59
C ASN A 136 7.75 -1.20 -4.31
N PHE A 137 8.38 -1.35 -3.15
CA PHE A 137 7.66 -1.16 -1.89
C PHE A 137 8.58 -0.81 -0.71
N ILE A 138 7.94 -0.29 0.33
CA ILE A 138 8.62 0.20 1.53
C ILE A 138 8.56 -0.83 2.65
N VAL A 139 9.71 -0.95 3.33
CA VAL A 139 9.86 -1.59 4.63
C VAL A 139 10.56 -0.60 5.56
N ALA A 140 10.15 -0.51 6.82
CA ALA A 140 10.85 0.27 7.82
C ALA A 140 11.78 -0.63 8.64
N ARG A 141 13.04 -0.22 8.83
CA ARG A 141 13.97 -0.89 9.74
C ARG A 141 14.11 -0.07 11.03
N SER A 142 13.76 -0.66 12.17
CA SER A 142 13.98 -0.05 13.48
C SER A 142 15.47 0.16 13.76
N ARG A 143 15.83 1.36 14.21
CA ARG A 143 17.18 1.69 14.69
C ARG A 143 17.32 1.36 16.18
N LYS A 144 18.54 1.46 16.73
CA LYS A 144 18.89 1.02 18.10
C LYS A 144 17.88 1.43 19.18
N LEU A 145 17.34 2.63 19.12
CA LEU A 145 16.35 3.13 20.10
C LEU A 145 15.01 2.36 20.06
N ASN A 146 14.66 1.77 18.94
CA ASN A 146 13.40 1.02 18.71
C ASN A 146 13.62 -0.50 18.57
N SER A 147 14.81 -1.01 18.90
CA SER A 147 15.13 -2.44 18.82
C SER A 147 15.14 -3.14 20.18
N GLY A 148 14.64 -2.50 21.23
CA GLY A 148 14.57 -3.02 22.59
C GLY A 148 13.75 -4.31 22.70
N LYS A 149 14.18 -5.20 23.62
CA LYS A 149 13.47 -6.45 23.92
C LYS A 149 12.34 -6.18 24.94
N GLY A 150 11.18 -6.79 24.70
CA GLY A 150 10.03 -6.73 25.59
C GLY A 150 8.99 -5.66 25.22
N LYS A 151 7.73 -5.95 25.55
CA LYS A 151 6.56 -5.12 25.17
C LYS A 151 6.63 -3.69 25.75
N ALA A 152 7.06 -3.55 26.99
CA ALA A 152 7.18 -2.24 27.67
C ALA A 152 8.22 -1.35 26.96
N ALA A 153 9.40 -1.90 26.63
CA ALA A 153 10.44 -1.17 25.90
C ALA A 153 9.97 -0.73 24.52
N GLN A 154 9.23 -1.59 23.81
CA GLN A 154 8.66 -1.25 22.51
C GLN A 154 7.61 -0.14 22.61
N ILE A 155 6.72 -0.19 23.61
CA ILE A 155 5.72 0.86 23.85
C ILE A 155 6.42 2.19 24.15
N GLY A 156 7.41 2.20 25.06
CA GLY A 156 8.18 3.40 25.38
C GLY A 156 8.88 4.00 24.15
N ALA A 157 9.48 3.15 23.32
CA ALA A 157 10.13 3.57 22.09
C ALA A 157 9.13 4.15 21.05
N LEU A 158 7.96 3.56 20.91
CA LEU A 158 6.89 4.08 20.04
C LEU A 158 6.36 5.42 20.56
N THR A 159 6.18 5.57 21.89
CA THR A 159 5.75 6.82 22.52
C THR A 159 6.78 7.93 22.28
N LEU A 160 8.06 7.65 22.48
CA LEU A 160 9.14 8.60 22.24
C LEU A 160 9.19 8.99 20.75
N THR A 161 9.03 8.02 19.84
CA THR A 161 8.95 8.28 18.41
C THR A 161 7.76 9.19 18.06
N ALA A 162 6.60 8.93 18.66
CA ALA A 162 5.40 9.75 18.46
C ALA A 162 5.61 11.19 18.94
N ALA A 163 6.20 11.38 20.11
CA ALA A 163 6.52 12.68 20.67
C ALA A 163 7.54 13.45 19.80
N ALA A 164 8.59 12.79 19.34
CA ALA A 164 9.54 13.39 18.40
C ALA A 164 8.89 13.74 17.08
N ASN A 165 8.00 12.87 16.55
CA ASN A 165 7.27 13.13 15.32
C ASN A 165 6.31 14.34 15.43
N LEU A 166 5.78 14.65 16.61
CA LEU A 166 4.98 15.87 16.81
C LEU A 166 5.76 17.14 16.41
N VAL A 167 7.05 17.18 16.75
CA VAL A 167 7.92 18.30 16.41
C VAL A 167 8.24 18.32 14.92
N SER A 168 8.69 17.20 14.37
CA SER A 168 9.04 17.10 12.93
C SER A 168 9.00 15.65 12.47
N ARG A 169 8.40 15.41 11.28
CA ARG A 169 8.46 14.11 10.61
C ARG A 169 9.91 13.66 10.31
N LYS A 170 10.85 14.58 10.12
CA LYS A 170 12.26 14.25 9.88
C LYS A 170 12.90 13.50 11.05
N THR A 171 12.39 13.69 12.28
CA THR A 171 12.90 12.99 13.46
C THR A 171 12.64 11.48 13.42
N LEU A 172 11.69 11.00 12.60
CA LEU A 172 11.51 9.57 12.37
C LEU A 172 12.80 8.90 11.90
N GLY A 173 13.67 9.62 11.18
CA GLY A 173 14.98 9.14 10.74
C GLY A 173 15.95 8.76 11.87
N LEU A 174 15.72 9.22 13.12
CA LEU A 174 16.47 8.80 14.31
C LEU A 174 16.06 7.40 14.80
N PHE A 175 14.80 7.05 14.57
CA PHE A 175 14.19 5.81 15.07
C PHE A 175 14.04 4.74 14.01
N TYR A 176 13.87 5.13 12.76
CA TYR A 176 13.66 4.23 11.63
C TYR A 176 14.50 4.64 10.43
N GLN A 177 14.86 3.64 9.64
CA GLN A 177 15.44 3.79 8.32
C GLN A 177 14.46 3.21 7.31
N ARG A 178 14.17 3.94 6.25
CA ARG A 178 13.37 3.46 5.12
C ARG A 178 14.20 2.50 4.27
N TYR A 179 13.63 1.36 3.91
CA TYR A 179 14.13 0.46 2.90
C TYR A 179 13.17 0.47 1.73
N LEU A 180 13.64 0.83 0.57
CA LEU A 180 12.91 0.76 -0.69
C LEU A 180 13.40 -0.48 -1.44
N PHE A 181 12.58 -1.53 -1.42
CA PHE A 181 12.78 -2.70 -2.25
C PHE A 181 12.28 -2.38 -3.65
N GLN A 182 13.13 -2.61 -4.66
CA GLN A 182 12.87 -2.17 -6.03
C GLN A 182 12.97 -3.34 -7.01
N HIS A 183 12.09 -3.33 -8.01
CA HIS A 183 12.20 -4.25 -9.14
C HIS A 183 13.61 -4.16 -9.77
N PRO A 184 14.24 -5.27 -10.21
CA PRO A 184 15.61 -5.26 -10.74
C PRO A 184 15.82 -4.24 -11.86
N SER A 185 14.87 -4.14 -12.79
CA SER A 185 14.93 -3.14 -13.87
C SER A 185 14.80 -1.69 -13.39
N SER A 186 14.23 -1.44 -12.20
CA SER A 186 14.13 -0.09 -11.62
C SER A 186 15.40 0.29 -10.86
N SER A 187 16.14 -0.70 -10.31
CA SER A 187 17.41 -0.45 -9.59
C SER A 187 18.55 -0.05 -10.52
N ASN A 188 18.54 -0.51 -11.76
CA ASN A 188 19.53 -0.15 -12.77
C ASN A 188 19.28 1.21 -13.43
N SER A 189 18.12 1.82 -13.19
CA SER A 189 17.76 3.11 -13.81
C SER A 189 18.42 4.33 -13.16
N ALA A 190 19.28 4.16 -12.16
CA ALA A 190 20.17 5.24 -11.69
C ALA A 190 21.12 5.77 -12.80
N LEU A 191 21.33 4.99 -13.88
CA LEU A 191 22.04 5.38 -15.09
C LEU A 191 21.15 5.99 -16.17
N THR A 192 19.85 5.82 -16.07
CA THR A 192 18.85 6.44 -16.93
C THR A 192 17.99 7.34 -16.05
N ASN A 193 17.78 8.61 -16.41
CA ASN A 193 16.96 9.59 -15.69
C ASN A 193 15.46 9.20 -15.52
N GLU A 194 15.15 7.92 -15.42
CA GLU A 194 13.80 7.35 -15.46
C GLU A 194 13.23 6.95 -14.09
N ALA A 195 13.92 7.25 -13.00
CA ALA A 195 13.41 6.89 -11.67
C ALA A 195 12.24 7.80 -11.27
N ALA A 196 11.02 7.33 -11.47
CA ALA A 196 9.78 8.05 -11.17
C ALA A 196 9.68 8.58 -9.70
N PHE A 197 10.58 8.16 -8.81
CA PHE A 197 10.68 8.54 -7.40
C PHE A 197 12.12 8.60 -6.89
N ALA A 198 13.07 9.12 -7.70
CA ALA A 198 14.49 9.15 -7.38
C ALA A 198 14.86 10.07 -6.20
N ASP A 199 14.14 11.17 -6.02
CA ASP A 199 14.53 12.27 -5.14
C ASP A 199 13.91 12.30 -3.75
N VAL A 200 13.52 11.13 -3.22
CA VAL A 200 12.93 11.06 -1.88
C VAL A 200 14.02 11.12 -0.81
N LYS A 201 14.27 12.33 -0.30
CA LYS A 201 15.35 12.66 0.68
C LYS A 201 14.81 13.03 2.07
N ASP A 202 13.54 12.85 2.35
CA ASP A 202 12.90 13.24 3.61
C ASP A 202 13.33 12.38 4.80
N LEU A 203 13.67 11.10 4.57
CA LEU A 203 14.17 10.14 5.55
C LEU A 203 15.39 9.38 5.00
N PRO A 204 16.29 8.90 5.89
CA PRO A 204 17.38 8.01 5.48
C PRO A 204 16.81 6.79 4.77
N THR A 205 17.14 6.62 3.49
CA THR A 205 16.59 5.56 2.63
C THR A 205 17.71 4.68 2.10
N GLN A 206 17.55 3.36 2.24
CA GLN A 206 18.38 2.36 1.59
C GLN A 206 17.56 1.70 0.48
N ARG A 207 18.19 1.49 -0.68
CA ARG A 207 17.59 0.81 -1.82
C ARG A 207 18.12 -0.61 -1.89
N VAL A 208 17.24 -1.57 -2.16
CA VAL A 208 17.57 -3.00 -2.28
C VAL A 208 16.88 -3.54 -3.52
N SER A 209 17.63 -4.18 -4.39
CA SER A 209 17.05 -4.87 -5.55
C SER A 209 16.25 -6.08 -5.09
N LEU A 210 15.04 -6.27 -5.64
CA LEU A 210 14.25 -7.46 -5.43
C LEU A 210 14.89 -8.67 -6.10
N THR A 211 14.79 -9.80 -5.41
CA THR A 211 15.16 -11.13 -5.88
C THR A 211 14.10 -12.12 -5.42
N VAL A 212 14.07 -13.30 -5.99
CA VAL A 212 13.16 -14.38 -5.55
C VAL A 212 13.34 -14.66 -4.04
N ASP A 213 14.58 -14.65 -3.56
CA ASP A 213 14.91 -14.98 -2.16
C ASP A 213 14.43 -13.91 -1.17
N ASN A 214 14.41 -12.63 -1.57
CA ASN A 214 14.07 -11.55 -0.65
C ASN A 214 12.62 -11.06 -0.78
N LEU A 215 11.92 -11.37 -1.86
CA LEU A 215 10.58 -10.84 -2.14
C LEU A 215 9.58 -11.19 -1.02
N LYS A 216 9.42 -12.47 -0.70
CA LYS A 216 8.45 -12.90 0.32
C LYS A 216 8.79 -12.39 1.72
N PRO A 217 10.04 -12.54 2.25
CA PRO A 217 10.38 -11.98 3.56
C PRO A 217 10.28 -10.44 3.61
N ALA A 218 10.55 -9.73 2.51
CA ALA A 218 10.39 -8.28 2.47
C ALA A 218 8.91 -7.86 2.45
N LEU A 219 8.03 -8.58 1.74
CA LEU A 219 6.58 -8.34 1.76
C LEU A 219 6.01 -8.61 3.16
N LEU A 220 6.40 -9.71 3.81
CA LEU A 220 6.01 -9.98 5.20
C LEU A 220 6.46 -8.85 6.13
N ALA A 221 7.70 -8.37 5.98
CA ALA A 221 8.20 -7.23 6.76
C ALA A 221 7.40 -5.95 6.49
N SER A 222 7.02 -5.69 5.24
CA SER A 222 6.18 -4.53 4.88
C SER A 222 4.82 -4.53 5.57
N GLY A 223 4.30 -5.70 5.96
CA GLY A 223 3.07 -5.87 6.72
C GLY A 223 3.26 -6.14 8.22
N ALA A 224 4.49 -6.16 8.73
CA ALA A 224 4.80 -6.50 10.13
C ALA A 224 4.51 -5.32 11.08
N ILE A 225 3.25 -5.19 11.48
CA ILE A 225 2.77 -4.09 12.33
C ILE A 225 3.34 -4.22 13.74
N PRO A 226 4.05 -3.19 14.27
CA PRO A 226 4.60 -3.22 15.63
C PRO A 226 3.56 -3.59 16.69
N LEU A 227 3.95 -4.37 17.68
CA LEU A 227 3.12 -4.90 18.77
C LEU A 227 2.04 -5.91 18.36
N VAL A 228 1.85 -6.17 17.08
CA VAL A 228 0.82 -7.10 16.54
C VAL A 228 1.49 -8.28 15.83
N ILE A 229 2.45 -8.00 14.95
CA ILE A 229 3.18 -8.98 14.15
C ILE A 229 4.67 -8.87 14.49
N ALA A 230 5.35 -10.00 14.63
CA ALA A 230 6.78 -10.02 14.91
C ALA A 230 7.57 -9.38 13.76
N PRO A 231 8.63 -8.59 14.07
CA PRO A 231 9.49 -8.04 13.03
C PRO A 231 10.27 -9.14 12.32
N VAL A 232 10.46 -9.00 11.01
CA VAL A 232 11.36 -9.88 10.24
C VAL A 232 12.80 -9.55 10.61
N ARG A 233 13.59 -10.58 10.93
CA ARG A 233 14.95 -10.41 11.47
C ARG A 233 16.05 -10.38 10.45
N HIS A 234 15.82 -11.02 9.32
CA HIS A 234 16.78 -11.10 8.23
C HIS A 234 16.06 -11.05 6.88
N ILE A 235 16.55 -10.20 6.00
CA ILE A 235 16.10 -10.14 4.61
C ILE A 235 17.33 -10.18 3.71
N PRO A 236 17.45 -11.16 2.79
CA PRO A 236 18.55 -11.23 1.85
C PRO A 236 18.76 -9.90 1.09
N GLY A 237 19.99 -9.43 0.99
CA GLY A 237 20.33 -8.14 0.40
C GLY A 237 20.14 -6.92 1.32
N ALA A 238 19.31 -7.02 2.38
CA ALA A 238 19.15 -5.99 3.39
C ALA A 238 19.84 -6.32 4.74
N GLY A 239 20.26 -7.59 4.91
CA GLY A 239 20.98 -8.06 6.09
C GLY A 239 20.11 -8.30 7.31
N PHE A 240 20.74 -8.26 8.51
CA PHE A 240 20.04 -8.46 9.79
C PHE A 240 19.50 -7.15 10.34
N GLY A 241 18.32 -7.20 10.97
CA GLY A 241 17.67 -6.04 11.58
C GLY A 241 16.32 -6.36 12.18
N HIS A 242 15.59 -5.32 12.61
CA HIS A 242 14.19 -5.38 12.99
C HIS A 242 13.39 -4.69 11.89
N PHE A 243 12.98 -5.44 10.89
CA PHE A 243 12.20 -4.94 9.77
C PHE A 243 10.72 -5.02 10.10
N VAL A 244 10.03 -3.89 9.97
CA VAL A 244 8.64 -3.69 10.37
C VAL A 244 7.85 -2.98 9.26
N ASP A 245 6.54 -2.85 9.45
CA ASP A 245 5.59 -2.28 8.50
C ASP A 245 6.08 -0.97 7.86
N GLY A 246 6.06 -0.93 6.55
CA GLY A 246 6.45 0.25 5.77
C GLY A 246 5.61 1.49 6.05
N GLY A 247 4.36 1.32 6.49
CA GLY A 247 3.47 2.42 6.87
C GLY A 247 3.95 3.24 8.07
N ILE A 248 4.94 2.74 8.83
CA ILE A 248 5.61 3.52 9.88
C ILE A 248 6.22 4.79 9.27
N THR A 249 6.92 4.65 8.15
CA THR A 249 7.54 5.76 7.44
C THR A 249 6.65 6.31 6.33
N ASP A 250 5.93 5.48 5.61
CA ASP A 250 5.11 5.85 4.45
C ASP A 250 3.75 5.17 4.54
N TYR A 251 2.86 5.75 5.37
CA TYR A 251 1.50 5.23 5.55
C TYR A 251 0.65 5.51 4.31
N HIS A 252 0.65 6.77 3.86
CA HIS A 252 0.22 7.20 2.54
C HIS A 252 1.36 8.01 1.92
N PHE A 253 1.69 7.74 0.67
CA PHE A 253 2.84 8.38 0.02
C PHE A 253 2.59 9.88 -0.21
N ASP A 254 3.44 10.71 0.36
CA ASP A 254 3.55 12.16 0.12
C ASP A 254 4.91 12.46 -0.53
N TRP A 255 5.16 11.83 -1.67
CA TRP A 255 6.43 11.92 -2.36
C TRP A 255 6.38 12.89 -3.54
N PRO A 256 7.47 13.60 -3.82
CA PRO A 256 7.60 14.33 -5.07
C PRO A 256 7.84 13.32 -6.19
N PHE A 257 6.77 12.96 -6.90
CA PHE A 257 6.89 12.08 -8.06
C PHE A 257 7.52 12.85 -9.22
N SER A 258 8.63 12.31 -9.75
CA SER A 258 9.34 12.83 -10.92
C SER A 258 8.84 12.24 -12.24
N ALA A 259 7.79 11.43 -12.20
CA ALA A 259 7.13 10.87 -13.36
C ALA A 259 6.66 11.98 -14.33
N LYS A 260 6.92 11.81 -15.62
CA LYS A 260 6.44 12.72 -16.67
C LYS A 260 4.95 12.53 -16.93
N GLY A 261 4.45 11.31 -16.79
CA GLY A 261 3.05 10.95 -16.86
C GLY A 261 2.30 11.10 -15.54
N LEU A 262 1.11 10.53 -15.49
CA LEU A 262 0.25 10.59 -14.33
C LEU A 262 0.63 9.53 -13.29
N VAL A 263 0.36 9.88 -12.04
CA VAL A 263 0.43 8.97 -10.88
C VAL A 263 -0.99 8.61 -10.47
N LEU A 264 -1.39 7.37 -10.68
CA LEU A 264 -2.71 6.87 -10.27
C LEU A 264 -2.62 6.32 -8.85
N TYR A 265 -3.53 6.77 -7.99
CA TYR A 265 -3.51 6.41 -6.56
C TYR A 265 -4.90 5.94 -6.10
N PRO A 266 -5.28 4.67 -6.36
CA PRO A 266 -6.48 4.08 -5.75
C PRO A 266 -6.34 4.08 -4.22
N HIS A 267 -7.28 4.73 -3.55
CA HIS A 267 -7.21 5.01 -2.12
C HIS A 267 -8.59 4.89 -1.47
N PHE A 268 -8.62 4.53 -0.20
CA PHE A 268 -9.86 4.36 0.57
C PHE A 268 -10.37 5.66 1.23
N TYR A 269 -9.59 6.74 1.21
CA TYR A 269 -9.95 8.05 1.76
C TYR A 269 -9.68 9.18 0.76
N PRO A 270 -10.43 10.30 0.84
CA PRO A 270 -10.20 11.47 -0.02
C PRO A 270 -9.03 12.35 0.44
N HIS A 271 -8.22 11.88 1.38
CA HIS A 271 -7.05 12.59 1.92
C HIS A 271 -5.90 11.65 2.22
N LEU A 272 -4.68 12.18 2.21
CA LEU A 272 -3.46 11.43 2.48
C LEU A 272 -2.86 11.82 3.84
N THR A 273 -2.47 10.80 4.61
CA THR A 273 -1.78 10.92 5.90
C THR A 273 -0.36 10.35 5.75
N PRO A 274 0.70 11.15 5.77
CA PRO A 274 2.03 10.71 5.34
C PRO A 274 2.63 9.55 6.14
N GLY A 275 2.48 9.54 7.47
CA GLY A 275 3.04 8.51 8.33
C GLY A 275 2.04 7.91 9.30
N TRP A 276 2.35 6.73 9.84
CA TRP A 276 1.49 6.08 10.83
C TRP A 276 1.29 6.92 12.09
N PHE A 277 2.34 7.64 12.54
CA PHE A 277 2.29 8.56 13.67
C PHE A 277 1.55 9.87 13.37
N ASP A 278 1.20 10.13 12.11
CA ASP A 278 0.51 11.36 11.70
C ASP A 278 -1.03 11.20 11.70
N LYS A 279 -1.56 10.02 12.00
CA LYS A 279 -3.01 9.72 11.91
C LYS A 279 -3.88 10.66 12.73
N SER A 280 -3.45 11.00 13.94
CA SER A 280 -4.13 11.93 14.85
C SER A 280 -3.82 13.40 14.58
N LEU A 281 -2.82 13.69 13.73
CA LEU A 281 -2.34 15.04 13.46
C LEU A 281 -3.07 15.63 12.24
N ARG A 282 -4.26 16.22 12.47
CA ARG A 282 -5.10 16.75 11.38
C ARG A 282 -4.42 17.82 10.51
N TRP A 283 -3.44 18.54 11.06
CA TRP A 283 -2.66 19.55 10.34
C TRP A 283 -1.55 18.95 9.46
N ARG A 284 -1.19 17.68 9.67
CA ARG A 284 -0.14 17.01 8.91
C ARG A 284 -0.76 16.21 7.76
N ARG A 285 -0.94 16.90 6.64
CA ARG A 285 -1.48 16.34 5.39
C ARG A 285 -0.40 16.33 4.32
N ALA A 286 -0.63 15.58 3.25
CA ALA A 286 0.23 15.57 2.08
C ALA A 286 0.38 16.98 1.49
N LYS A 287 1.57 17.26 0.99
CA LYS A 287 1.90 18.59 0.45
C LYS A 287 1.36 18.74 -0.96
N ALA A 288 0.58 19.76 -1.22
CA ALA A 288 -0.02 20.01 -2.53
C ALA A 288 1.01 20.00 -3.67
N LYS A 289 2.23 20.50 -3.43
CA LYS A 289 3.33 20.50 -4.42
C LYS A 289 3.78 19.11 -4.87
N ASN A 290 3.59 18.08 -4.03
CA ASN A 290 3.94 16.69 -4.35
C ASN A 290 2.83 15.98 -5.14
N LEU A 291 1.69 16.61 -5.31
CA LEU A 291 0.49 16.01 -5.86
C LEU A 291 0.12 16.54 -7.26
N HIS A 292 0.99 17.33 -7.88
CA HIS A 292 0.69 18.05 -9.12
C HIS A 292 0.21 17.14 -10.28
N ASN A 293 0.78 15.94 -10.43
CA ASN A 293 0.43 14.94 -11.44
C ASN A 293 -0.28 13.70 -10.86
N VAL A 294 -0.75 13.78 -9.59
CA VAL A 294 -1.42 12.67 -8.91
C VAL A 294 -2.92 12.70 -9.15
N VAL A 295 -3.48 11.54 -9.43
CA VAL A 295 -4.93 11.25 -9.50
C VAL A 295 -5.27 10.30 -8.37
N LEU A 296 -5.83 10.81 -7.29
CA LEU A 296 -6.37 10.01 -6.20
C LEU A 296 -7.77 9.52 -6.58
N VAL A 297 -7.97 8.21 -6.60
CA VAL A 297 -9.24 7.56 -6.90
C VAL A 297 -9.80 6.97 -5.62
N CYS A 298 -10.92 7.50 -5.12
CA CYS A 298 -11.47 7.04 -3.85
C CYS A 298 -13.00 6.93 -3.88
N PRO A 299 -13.61 6.07 -3.00
CA PRO A 299 -15.05 6.00 -2.86
C PRO A 299 -15.61 7.35 -2.41
N SER A 300 -16.82 7.68 -2.87
CA SER A 300 -17.55 8.85 -2.39
C SER A 300 -18.04 8.62 -0.95
N GLU A 301 -18.24 9.71 -0.21
CA GLU A 301 -18.78 9.62 1.14
C GLU A 301 -20.18 8.97 1.17
N THR A 302 -21.00 9.23 0.16
CA THR A 302 -22.33 8.63 0.01
C THR A 302 -22.22 7.11 -0.17
N TRP A 303 -21.28 6.63 -0.98
CA TRP A 303 -21.06 5.21 -1.16
C TRP A 303 -20.56 4.56 0.14
N VAL A 304 -19.61 5.18 0.84
CA VAL A 304 -19.13 4.66 2.14
C VAL A 304 -20.26 4.58 3.16
N LYS A 305 -21.13 5.61 3.25
CA LYS A 305 -22.29 5.60 4.16
C LYS A 305 -23.32 4.53 3.82
N SER A 306 -23.36 4.06 2.57
CA SER A 306 -24.28 2.99 2.15
C SER A 306 -23.75 1.58 2.45
N LEU A 307 -22.48 1.44 2.84
CA LEU A 307 -21.90 0.16 3.27
C LEU A 307 -22.51 -0.30 4.60
N PRO A 308 -22.46 -1.60 4.92
CA PRO A 308 -22.79 -2.07 6.26
C PRO A 308 -22.00 -1.30 7.32
N PHE A 309 -22.65 -0.96 8.42
CA PHE A 309 -22.10 -0.10 9.49
C PHE A 309 -21.71 1.33 9.05
N GLY A 310 -22.00 1.74 7.81
CA GLY A 310 -21.66 3.07 7.27
C GLY A 310 -20.17 3.38 7.22
N LYS A 311 -19.32 2.37 7.17
CA LYS A 311 -17.86 2.51 7.22
C LYS A 311 -17.12 1.54 6.30
N ILE A 312 -15.85 1.81 6.05
CA ILE A 312 -14.91 0.91 5.38
C ILE A 312 -14.34 -0.09 6.41
N PRO A 313 -14.08 -1.35 6.04
CA PRO A 313 -13.37 -2.32 6.89
C PRO A 313 -12.13 -1.75 7.58
N ASP A 314 -11.95 -2.09 8.85
CA ASP A 314 -10.82 -1.62 9.66
C ASP A 314 -10.27 -2.75 10.54
N ARG A 315 -9.03 -2.61 11.00
CA ARG A 315 -8.41 -3.57 11.92
C ARG A 315 -9.13 -3.74 13.25
N THR A 316 -9.83 -2.70 13.70
CA THR A 316 -10.66 -2.77 14.92
C THR A 316 -11.76 -3.80 14.81
N ASP A 317 -12.19 -4.17 13.59
CA ASP A 317 -13.22 -5.17 13.35
C ASP A 317 -12.83 -6.55 13.90
N PHE A 318 -11.54 -6.89 13.93
CA PHE A 318 -11.03 -8.10 14.60
C PHE A 318 -11.35 -8.18 16.10
N SER A 319 -11.49 -7.05 16.76
CA SER A 319 -11.76 -6.98 18.20
C SER A 319 -13.17 -6.55 18.56
N THR A 320 -13.92 -6.00 17.61
CA THR A 320 -15.27 -5.44 17.86
C THR A 320 -16.39 -6.29 17.26
N MET A 321 -16.08 -7.27 16.43
CA MET A 321 -17.04 -8.14 15.77
C MET A 321 -16.71 -9.63 16.03
N SER A 322 -17.71 -10.52 15.94
CA SER A 322 -17.40 -11.94 15.81
C SER A 322 -16.74 -12.22 14.46
N ASP A 323 -16.03 -13.35 14.35
CA ASP A 323 -15.35 -13.71 13.10
C ASP A 323 -16.37 -13.87 11.95
N GLU A 324 -17.53 -14.49 12.19
CA GLU A 324 -18.58 -14.69 11.21
C GLU A 324 -19.14 -13.33 10.71
N ALA A 325 -19.48 -12.43 11.64
CA ALA A 325 -20.01 -11.09 11.32
C ALA A 325 -18.98 -10.27 10.55
N ARG A 326 -17.71 -10.33 10.97
CA ARG A 326 -16.60 -9.64 10.30
C ARG A 326 -16.37 -10.18 8.88
N MET A 327 -16.31 -11.50 8.72
CA MET A 327 -16.10 -12.13 7.41
C MET A 327 -17.25 -11.81 6.44
N ALA A 328 -18.51 -11.85 6.91
CA ALA A 328 -19.67 -11.49 6.11
C ALA A 328 -19.64 -10.02 5.71
N TYR A 329 -19.35 -9.12 6.65
CA TYR A 329 -19.21 -7.68 6.39
C TYR A 329 -18.10 -7.38 5.35
N TRP A 330 -16.93 -7.99 5.52
CA TRP A 330 -15.81 -7.75 4.59
C TRP A 330 -16.09 -8.35 3.21
N LEU A 331 -16.81 -9.48 3.14
CA LEU A 331 -17.26 -10.03 1.86
C LEU A 331 -18.20 -9.07 1.14
N GLU A 332 -19.23 -8.55 1.82
CA GLU A 332 -20.17 -7.61 1.22
C GLU A 332 -19.46 -6.34 0.70
N VAL A 333 -18.54 -5.78 1.48
CA VAL A 333 -17.76 -4.61 1.02
C VAL A 333 -16.90 -4.96 -0.19
N THR A 334 -16.31 -6.17 -0.22
CA THR A 334 -15.53 -6.65 -1.36
C THR A 334 -16.37 -6.76 -2.62
N GLU A 335 -17.56 -7.36 -2.50
CA GLU A 335 -18.51 -7.49 -3.63
C GLU A 335 -19.00 -6.12 -4.11
N ARG A 336 -19.36 -5.23 -3.20
CA ARG A 336 -19.81 -3.88 -3.53
C ARG A 336 -18.70 -3.01 -4.11
N SER A 337 -17.43 -3.34 -3.89
CA SER A 337 -16.30 -2.59 -4.47
C SER A 337 -16.27 -2.63 -6.01
N PHE A 338 -16.95 -3.60 -6.64
CA PHE A 338 -17.13 -3.64 -8.10
C PHE A 338 -18.00 -2.50 -8.63
N GLU A 339 -18.85 -1.87 -7.79
CA GLU A 339 -19.59 -0.65 -8.13
C GLU A 339 -18.59 0.50 -8.44
N LEU A 340 -17.47 0.56 -7.71
CA LEU A 340 -16.41 1.56 -7.95
C LEU A 340 -15.65 1.28 -9.26
N ALA A 341 -15.41 0.01 -9.56
CA ALA A 341 -14.81 -0.39 -10.84
C ALA A 341 -15.69 -0.03 -12.02
N ALA A 342 -16.99 -0.37 -11.93
CA ALA A 342 -17.98 -0.02 -12.95
C ALA A 342 -18.09 1.49 -13.16
N ALA A 343 -18.03 2.26 -12.07
CA ALA A 343 -18.05 3.71 -12.12
C ALA A 343 -16.80 4.30 -12.81
N LEU A 344 -15.61 3.75 -12.53
CA LEU A 344 -14.39 4.19 -13.20
C LEU A 344 -14.45 3.86 -14.70
N LYS A 345 -14.88 2.65 -15.06
CA LYS A 345 -14.99 2.15 -16.44
C LYS A 345 -15.99 2.96 -17.27
N SER A 346 -17.14 3.34 -16.69
CA SER A 346 -18.20 4.10 -17.37
C SER A 346 -18.02 5.62 -17.34
N GLY A 347 -17.01 6.13 -16.61
CA GLY A 347 -16.83 7.57 -16.40
C GLY A 347 -17.81 8.18 -15.38
N ASN A 348 -18.55 7.36 -14.61
CA ASN A 348 -19.51 7.83 -13.60
C ASN A 348 -18.77 8.18 -12.27
N TYR A 349 -17.94 9.21 -12.32
CA TYR A 349 -17.20 9.73 -11.18
C TYR A 349 -17.24 11.25 -11.14
N ARG A 350 -16.97 11.81 -9.96
CA ARG A 350 -16.76 13.24 -9.81
C ARG A 350 -15.27 13.54 -9.93
N LEU A 351 -14.89 14.39 -10.89
CA LEU A 351 -13.53 14.89 -11.01
C LEU A 351 -13.42 16.22 -10.25
N LEU A 352 -12.57 16.27 -9.25
CA LEU A 352 -12.38 17.42 -8.36
C LEU A 352 -10.91 17.85 -8.36
N PRO A 353 -10.61 19.15 -8.21
CA PRO A 353 -9.25 19.60 -7.91
C PRO A 353 -8.83 19.08 -6.52
N TRP A 354 -7.51 18.97 -6.33
CA TRP A 354 -6.92 18.55 -5.06
C TRP A 354 -7.12 19.62 -3.97
#